data_6786ccc4367914e93abc41e5f80ac1f6
#
_entry.id   6786ccc4367914e93abc41e5f80ac1f6
#
_cell.length_a   1.000
_cell.length_b   1.000
_cell.length_c   1.000
_cell.angle_alpha   90.00
_cell.angle_beta   90.00
_cell.angle_gamma   90.00
#
_symmetry.space_group_name_H-M   'P 1'
#
loop_
_entity.id
_entity.type
_entity.pdbx_description
1 polymer ?
#
loop_
_entity_poly.entity_id
_entity_poly.type
_entity_poly.pdbx_seq_one_letter_code
_entity_poly.pdbx_strand_id
1 'polypeptide(L)'
;KITFFISTEIAYKILYNNLAGGKTMEILRKKEFEEDRLFQNFHEMILYHMRQMQQCLTTAGKMFCDHNDEEETCEKRGRDVVESVILKECVGCRENQKCQFTLADKDRLGQIIEKQGGLSYADLKRCHPCKNGQDFIEEANKIYERELFLRAMRNQMKQLRKIVGEQYIRAGNTLGDFFQGKVSLTADNKKLYEKITKGFAKSQLRLKEIYFYDNPEKGKQIYLYLKKKKGREISTRQAAVLLSSMTMEKMKPLPDQKKMIGNYYEIYGFTPEEKFHVIAGIHTSPMIAGDENGDSFSMGKVREGSFVSMISDGMGTGQEAKKESRKIIEVMEELLGAGINESQSIQLLRSMMILQPEKEKYATLDFFQLDLFAGIGTFFKIGACPCLLKRKNDVEIIQVDTIPVNLLLHTEKIPIYRKKMESEDILVMLSDGAFDGFSQNGLEMAARYLKEMDVVRPQAIADGLYEQITTNKEFEKRDDMTIMVLGIWDRY
;
A
#
# COMPACT_ATOMS: atom_id res chain seq x y z
N LYS A 1 -19.13 -7.67 -14.24
CA LYS A 1 -19.58 -8.63 -15.29
C LYS A 1 -20.10 -9.96 -14.68
N ILE A 2 -19.61 -10.40 -13.54
CA ILE A 2 -20.11 -11.62 -12.85
C ILE A 2 -21.44 -11.33 -12.16
N THR A 3 -21.63 -10.13 -11.62
CA THR A 3 -22.92 -9.67 -11.06
C THR A 3 -24.04 -9.59 -12.10
N PHE A 4 -23.69 -9.36 -13.37
CA PHE A 4 -24.67 -9.28 -14.46
C PHE A 4 -25.21 -10.66 -14.88
N PHE A 5 -24.42 -11.73 -14.74
CA PHE A 5 -24.85 -13.09 -15.09
C PHE A 5 -25.84 -13.66 -14.06
N ILE A 6 -25.66 -13.36 -12.79
CA ILE A 6 -26.59 -13.82 -11.71
C ILE A 6 -27.93 -13.11 -11.81
N SER A 7 -27.98 -11.84 -12.26
CA SER A 7 -29.22 -11.07 -12.39
C SER A 7 -30.09 -11.47 -13.58
N THR A 8 -29.49 -11.96 -14.67
CA THR A 8 -30.25 -12.37 -15.88
C THR A 8 -30.94 -13.70 -15.76
N GLU A 9 -30.37 -14.66 -15.04
CA GLU A 9 -31.01 -15.96 -14.80
C GLU A 9 -32.16 -15.87 -13.78
N ILE A 10 -32.00 -15.02 -12.79
CA ILE A 10 -33.10 -14.70 -11.83
C ILE A 10 -34.25 -13.98 -12.55
N ALA A 11 -33.96 -13.10 -13.53
CA ALA A 11 -34.98 -12.45 -14.34
C ALA A 11 -35.76 -13.43 -15.24
N TYR A 12 -35.10 -14.47 -15.77
CA TYR A 12 -35.75 -15.50 -16.57
C TYR A 12 -36.72 -16.37 -15.74
N LYS A 13 -36.36 -16.69 -14.49
CA LYS A 13 -37.27 -17.41 -13.54
C LYS A 13 -38.48 -16.60 -13.14
N ILE A 14 -38.38 -15.29 -13.06
CA ILE A 14 -39.48 -14.38 -12.72
C ILE A 14 -40.55 -14.30 -13.85
N LEU A 15 -40.12 -14.34 -15.11
CA LEU A 15 -41.00 -14.33 -16.27
C LEU A 15 -41.80 -15.63 -16.45
N TYR A 16 -41.23 -16.78 -16.06
CA TYR A 16 -41.88 -18.10 -16.19
C TYR A 16 -42.96 -18.35 -15.15
N ASN A 17 -42.81 -17.81 -13.93
CA ASN A 17 -43.77 -18.00 -12.84
C ASN A 17 -45.05 -17.13 -12.89
N ASN A 18 -45.11 -16.13 -13.78
CA ASN A 18 -46.25 -15.25 -13.92
C ASN A 18 -47.30 -15.73 -14.96
N LEU A 19 -47.03 -16.81 -15.66
CA LEU A 19 -47.89 -17.31 -16.76
C LEU A 19 -48.74 -18.55 -16.44
N ALA A 20 -48.62 -19.13 -15.26
CA ALA A 20 -49.38 -20.36 -14.89
C ALA A 20 -50.37 -20.11 -13.74
N GLY A 21 -51.61 -19.73 -14.09
CA GLY A 21 -52.74 -19.74 -13.16
C GLY A 21 -53.15 -21.15 -12.79
N GLY A 22 -53.22 -21.37 -11.49
CA GLY A 22 -54.08 -22.30 -10.79
C GLY A 22 -54.15 -23.77 -11.22
N LYS A 23 -53.32 -24.64 -10.68
CA LYS A 23 -53.60 -26.00 -10.21
C LYS A 23 -52.35 -26.66 -9.66
N THR A 24 -52.50 -27.29 -8.47
CA THR A 24 -51.61 -28.32 -7.88
C THR A 24 -50.48 -27.85 -6.98
N MET A 25 -50.82 -27.72 -5.69
CA MET A 25 -49.80 -27.58 -4.62
C MET A 25 -48.85 -28.80 -4.52
N GLU A 26 -49.20 -29.93 -5.04
CA GLU A 26 -48.38 -31.15 -4.98
C GLU A 26 -47.31 -31.21 -6.10
N ILE A 27 -47.62 -30.67 -7.26
CA ILE A 27 -46.68 -30.53 -8.38
C ILE A 27 -45.67 -29.38 -8.08
N LEU A 28 -46.10 -28.37 -7.38
CA LEU A 28 -45.22 -27.25 -6.95
C LEU A 28 -44.19 -27.73 -5.92
N ARG A 29 -44.53 -28.60 -4.98
CA ARG A 29 -43.58 -29.21 -4.03
C ARG A 29 -42.55 -30.09 -4.72
N LYS A 30 -42.94 -30.91 -5.70
CA LYS A 30 -41.98 -31.71 -6.48
C LYS A 30 -41.07 -30.84 -7.36
N LYS A 31 -41.59 -29.79 -7.98
CA LYS A 31 -40.80 -28.84 -8.75
C LYS A 31 -39.85 -28.03 -7.87
N GLU A 32 -40.28 -27.56 -6.69
CA GLU A 32 -39.38 -26.90 -5.76
C GLU A 32 -38.23 -27.83 -5.32
N PHE A 33 -38.48 -29.11 -5.13
CA PHE A 33 -37.47 -30.09 -4.72
C PHE A 33 -36.48 -30.44 -5.88
N GLU A 34 -36.95 -30.47 -7.12
CA GLU A 34 -36.08 -30.64 -8.31
C GLU A 34 -35.32 -29.36 -8.65
N GLU A 35 -35.91 -28.19 -8.48
CA GLU A 35 -35.26 -26.89 -8.66
C GLU A 35 -34.20 -26.66 -7.59
N ASP A 36 -34.44 -27.03 -6.32
CA ASP A 36 -33.44 -26.98 -5.26
C ASP A 36 -32.26 -27.93 -5.54
N ARG A 37 -32.53 -29.11 -6.12
CA ARG A 37 -31.49 -30.08 -6.47
C ARG A 37 -30.66 -29.64 -7.67
N LEU A 38 -31.28 -29.02 -8.67
CA LEU A 38 -30.57 -28.40 -9.80
C LEU A 38 -29.74 -27.21 -9.36
N PHE A 39 -30.26 -26.39 -8.45
CA PHE A 39 -29.54 -25.26 -7.89
C PHE A 39 -28.35 -25.71 -7.04
N GLN A 40 -28.51 -26.77 -6.23
CA GLN A 40 -27.41 -27.36 -5.47
C GLN A 40 -26.31 -27.94 -6.39
N ASN A 41 -26.70 -28.68 -7.43
CA ASN A 41 -25.74 -29.23 -8.39
C ASN A 41 -25.00 -28.13 -9.17
N PHE A 42 -25.70 -27.06 -9.55
CA PHE A 42 -25.08 -25.90 -10.21
C PHE A 42 -24.17 -25.13 -9.27
N HIS A 43 -24.58 -24.97 -8.02
CA HIS A 43 -23.76 -24.37 -6.97
C HIS A 43 -22.49 -25.18 -6.70
N GLU A 44 -22.60 -26.51 -6.58
CA GLU A 44 -21.43 -27.40 -6.41
C GLU A 44 -20.48 -27.37 -7.63
N MET A 45 -21.03 -27.28 -8.85
CA MET A 45 -20.23 -27.14 -10.07
C MET A 45 -19.46 -25.82 -10.09
N ILE A 46 -20.11 -24.72 -9.72
CA ILE A 46 -19.43 -23.41 -9.60
C ILE A 46 -18.34 -23.50 -8.53
N LEU A 47 -18.64 -24.03 -7.36
CA LEU A 47 -17.68 -24.21 -6.27
C LEU A 47 -16.47 -25.06 -6.72
N TYR A 48 -16.71 -26.11 -7.50
CA TYR A 48 -15.65 -26.96 -8.05
C TYR A 48 -14.72 -26.17 -8.98
N HIS A 49 -15.26 -25.44 -9.94
CA HIS A 49 -14.46 -24.64 -10.88
C HIS A 49 -13.70 -23.51 -10.17
N MET A 50 -14.31 -22.91 -9.17
CA MET A 50 -13.67 -21.87 -8.37
C MET A 50 -12.52 -22.41 -7.52
N ARG A 51 -12.66 -23.61 -6.94
CA ARG A 51 -11.56 -24.30 -6.25
C ARG A 51 -10.40 -24.61 -7.20
N GLN A 52 -10.70 -24.99 -8.44
CA GLN A 52 -9.66 -25.18 -9.46
C GLN A 52 -8.94 -23.88 -9.78
N MET A 53 -9.67 -22.76 -9.96
CA MET A 53 -9.06 -21.46 -10.17
C MET A 53 -8.21 -21.03 -8.97
N GLN A 54 -8.71 -21.23 -7.74
CA GLN A 54 -7.94 -21.00 -6.53
C GLN A 54 -6.64 -21.79 -6.51
N GLN A 55 -6.71 -23.10 -6.81
CA GLN A 55 -5.52 -23.96 -6.90
C GLN A 55 -4.55 -23.48 -7.96
N CYS A 56 -5.03 -23.15 -9.17
CA CYS A 56 -4.19 -22.62 -10.23
C CYS A 56 -3.45 -21.35 -9.81
N LEU A 57 -4.17 -20.38 -9.23
CA LEU A 57 -3.57 -19.13 -8.76
C LEU A 57 -2.57 -19.39 -7.64
N THR A 58 -2.92 -20.20 -6.66
CA THR A 58 -2.03 -20.52 -5.53
C THR A 58 -0.79 -21.26 -5.99
N THR A 59 -0.93 -22.21 -6.95
CA THR A 59 0.19 -22.95 -7.52
C THR A 59 1.08 -22.03 -8.34
N ALA A 60 0.51 -21.19 -9.21
CA ALA A 60 1.27 -20.18 -9.95
C ALA A 60 2.04 -19.25 -9.01
N GLY A 61 1.37 -18.76 -7.96
CA GLY A 61 2.02 -17.92 -6.94
C GLY A 61 3.20 -18.62 -6.24
N LYS A 62 3.05 -19.89 -5.87
CA LYS A 62 4.15 -20.68 -5.31
C LYS A 62 5.30 -20.84 -6.29
N MET A 63 5.03 -21.10 -7.57
CA MET A 63 6.06 -21.19 -8.61
C MET A 63 6.89 -19.91 -8.75
N PHE A 64 6.28 -18.75 -8.57
CA PHE A 64 7.01 -17.48 -8.52
C PHE A 64 7.85 -17.31 -7.25
N CYS A 65 7.38 -17.84 -6.09
CA CYS A 65 8.08 -17.75 -4.81
C CYS A 65 9.19 -18.83 -4.68
N ASP A 66 8.96 -20.04 -5.19
CA ASP A 66 9.81 -21.23 -4.94
C ASP A 66 10.93 -21.40 -6.00
N HIS A 67 11.19 -20.40 -6.83
CA HIS A 67 12.33 -20.46 -7.75
C HIS A 67 13.61 -20.44 -6.91
N ASN A 68 14.06 -21.64 -6.56
CA ASN A 68 15.42 -21.87 -6.06
C ASN A 68 16.35 -21.49 -7.19
N ASP A 69 16.95 -20.33 -7.09
CA ASP A 69 18.05 -19.93 -7.95
C ASP A 69 19.24 -20.84 -7.62
N GLU A 70 19.31 -22.02 -8.29
CA GLU A 70 20.53 -22.85 -8.34
C GLU A 70 21.72 -22.08 -8.96
N GLU A 71 21.49 -20.83 -9.39
CA GLU A 71 22.51 -19.90 -9.90
C GLU A 71 23.28 -19.14 -8.81
N GLU A 72 23.13 -19.47 -7.52
CA GLU A 72 23.96 -18.86 -6.47
C GLU A 72 25.48 -19.13 -6.64
N THR A 73 25.86 -20.01 -7.57
CA THR A 73 27.26 -20.38 -7.80
C THR A 73 28.04 -19.46 -8.73
N CYS A 74 27.41 -18.44 -9.33
CA CYS A 74 28.08 -17.56 -10.29
C CYS A 74 28.27 -16.12 -9.83
N GLU A 75 28.26 -15.86 -8.50
CA GLU A 75 28.64 -14.57 -7.98
C GLU A 75 30.16 -14.41 -8.07
N LYS A 76 30.64 -13.60 -8.98
CA LYS A 76 32.05 -13.24 -9.06
C LYS A 76 32.46 -12.56 -7.76
N ARG A 77 33.27 -13.22 -6.97
CA ARG A 77 33.91 -12.63 -5.79
C ARG A 77 34.98 -11.64 -6.25
N GLY A 78 35.43 -10.77 -5.37
CA GLY A 78 36.48 -9.81 -5.72
C GLY A 78 37.70 -10.44 -6.39
N ARG A 79 38.06 -11.67 -6.00
CA ARG A 79 39.09 -12.46 -6.68
C ARG A 79 38.78 -12.72 -8.15
N ASP A 80 37.54 -13.10 -8.49
CA ASP A 80 37.14 -13.43 -9.87
C ASP A 80 37.16 -12.16 -10.75
N VAL A 81 36.90 -11.00 -10.15
CA VAL A 81 37.09 -9.69 -10.82
C VAL A 81 38.57 -9.51 -11.17
N VAL A 82 39.48 -9.69 -10.22
CA VAL A 82 40.93 -9.60 -10.46
C VAL A 82 41.39 -10.60 -11.53
N GLU A 83 40.93 -11.83 -11.51
CA GLU A 83 41.26 -12.83 -12.53
C GLU A 83 40.73 -12.44 -13.91
N SER A 84 39.53 -11.85 -13.99
CA SER A 84 38.96 -11.36 -15.25
C SER A 84 39.80 -10.22 -15.84
N VAL A 85 40.28 -9.31 -14.99
CA VAL A 85 41.18 -8.24 -15.43
C VAL A 85 42.53 -8.76 -15.91
N ILE A 86 43.10 -9.75 -15.19
CA ILE A 86 44.38 -10.37 -15.60
C ILE A 86 44.23 -11.02 -16.99
N LEU A 87 43.14 -11.74 -17.22
CA LEU A 87 42.86 -12.35 -18.51
C LEU A 87 42.70 -11.32 -19.63
N LYS A 88 42.16 -10.14 -19.33
CA LYS A 88 41.91 -9.10 -20.34
C LYS A 88 43.13 -8.25 -20.60
N GLU A 89 43.76 -7.69 -19.54
CA GLU A 89 44.78 -6.68 -19.64
C GLU A 89 46.22 -7.27 -19.66
N CYS A 90 46.42 -8.44 -19.03
CA CYS A 90 47.76 -9.00 -18.92
C CYS A 90 48.18 -9.87 -20.11
N VAL A 91 47.24 -10.46 -20.86
CA VAL A 91 47.54 -11.32 -22.00
C VAL A 91 48.27 -10.55 -23.12
N GLY A 92 47.92 -9.29 -23.33
CA GLY A 92 48.57 -8.38 -24.30
C GLY A 92 49.77 -7.58 -23.78
N CYS A 93 50.07 -7.72 -22.49
CA CYS A 93 51.11 -6.92 -21.82
C CYS A 93 52.52 -7.38 -22.22
N ARG A 94 53.40 -6.44 -22.65
CA ARG A 94 54.79 -6.76 -23.02
C ARG A 94 55.66 -7.34 -21.89
N GLU A 95 55.27 -7.10 -20.62
CA GLU A 95 55.94 -7.59 -19.43
C GLU A 95 55.35 -8.91 -18.87
N ASN A 96 54.35 -9.49 -19.57
CA ASN A 96 53.62 -10.67 -19.08
C ASN A 96 54.52 -11.86 -18.68
N GLN A 97 55.61 -12.08 -19.41
CA GLN A 97 56.55 -13.15 -19.12
C GLN A 97 57.34 -12.97 -17.78
N LYS A 98 57.47 -11.73 -17.30
CA LYS A 98 58.20 -11.38 -16.06
C LYS A 98 57.25 -11.02 -14.90
N CYS A 99 55.98 -10.80 -15.20
CA CYS A 99 54.96 -10.33 -14.27
C CYS A 99 53.96 -11.45 -14.02
N GLN A 100 54.03 -12.11 -12.90
CA GLN A 100 53.09 -13.20 -12.50
C GLN A 100 52.37 -12.82 -11.24
N PHE A 101 51.07 -12.67 -11.30
CA PHE A 101 50.23 -12.54 -10.10
C PHE A 101 50.18 -13.88 -9.36
N THR A 102 50.61 -13.88 -8.10
CA THR A 102 50.46 -15.03 -7.25
C THR A 102 49.02 -15.20 -6.77
N LEU A 103 48.67 -16.38 -6.29
CA LEU A 103 47.35 -16.63 -5.70
C LEU A 103 47.06 -15.65 -4.54
N ALA A 104 48.09 -15.37 -3.73
CA ALA A 104 47.99 -14.45 -2.61
C ALA A 104 47.75 -13.01 -3.02
N ASP A 105 48.33 -12.58 -4.14
CA ASP A 105 48.10 -11.22 -4.70
C ASP A 105 46.66 -11.08 -5.15
N LYS A 106 46.12 -12.07 -5.86
CA LYS A 106 44.73 -12.09 -6.34
C LYS A 106 43.72 -12.04 -5.18
N ASP A 107 43.96 -12.85 -4.14
CA ASP A 107 43.11 -12.89 -2.97
C ASP A 107 43.15 -11.57 -2.17
N ARG A 108 44.31 -10.95 -2.01
CA ARG A 108 44.45 -9.65 -1.34
C ARG A 108 43.75 -8.55 -2.10
N LEU A 109 43.98 -8.44 -3.41
CA LEU A 109 43.33 -7.44 -4.26
C LEU A 109 41.79 -7.65 -4.29
N GLY A 110 41.35 -8.90 -4.34
CA GLY A 110 39.92 -9.23 -4.26
C GLY A 110 39.28 -8.78 -2.95
N GLN A 111 39.96 -9.00 -1.81
CA GLN A 111 39.47 -8.56 -0.49
C GLN A 111 39.45 -7.03 -0.37
N ILE A 112 40.40 -6.34 -0.99
CA ILE A 112 40.41 -4.85 -1.03
C ILE A 112 39.24 -4.33 -1.81
N ILE A 113 38.97 -4.88 -3.01
CA ILE A 113 37.81 -4.53 -3.83
C ILE A 113 36.51 -4.68 -3.04
N GLU A 114 36.33 -5.82 -2.37
CA GLU A 114 35.10 -6.11 -1.59
C GLU A 114 34.91 -5.17 -0.39
N LYS A 115 36.01 -4.77 0.27
CA LYS A 115 35.96 -3.91 1.46
C LYS A 115 35.82 -2.43 1.15
N GLN A 116 36.47 -1.96 0.10
CA GLN A 116 36.58 -0.53 -0.21
C GLN A 116 35.70 -0.11 -1.39
N GLY A 117 35.08 -1.07 -2.09
CA GLY A 117 34.27 -0.79 -3.27
C GLY A 117 35.08 -0.51 -4.53
N GLY A 118 36.38 -0.72 -4.52
CA GLY A 118 37.28 -0.49 -5.67
C GLY A 118 38.75 -0.65 -5.32
N LEU A 119 39.63 -0.49 -6.32
CA LEU A 119 41.08 -0.51 -6.19
C LEU A 119 41.66 0.88 -6.43
N SER A 120 42.66 1.24 -5.61
CA SER A 120 43.53 2.40 -5.85
C SER A 120 44.90 1.97 -6.36
N TYR A 121 45.65 2.93 -6.94
CA TYR A 121 47.04 2.67 -7.36
C TYR A 121 47.95 2.28 -6.21
N ALA A 122 47.71 2.82 -5.03
CA ALA A 122 48.49 2.48 -3.81
C ALA A 122 48.21 1.03 -3.36
N ASP A 123 47.00 0.52 -3.55
CA ASP A 123 46.66 -0.86 -3.19
C ASP A 123 47.30 -1.85 -4.16
N LEU A 124 47.25 -1.57 -5.47
CA LEU A 124 47.88 -2.42 -6.45
C LEU A 124 49.41 -2.44 -6.23
N LYS A 125 50.05 -1.29 -6.03
CA LYS A 125 51.49 -1.19 -5.83
C LYS A 125 51.96 -1.94 -4.56
N ARG A 126 51.15 -2.01 -3.52
CA ARG A 126 51.41 -2.75 -2.30
C ARG A 126 51.33 -4.26 -2.50
N CYS A 127 50.43 -4.73 -3.32
CA CYS A 127 50.21 -6.15 -3.54
C CYS A 127 51.06 -6.69 -4.69
N HIS A 128 51.15 -5.93 -5.80
CA HIS A 128 51.89 -6.33 -6.99
C HIS A 128 52.36 -5.13 -7.80
N PRO A 129 53.67 -4.93 -8.06
CA PRO A 129 54.17 -3.82 -8.85
C PRO A 129 53.82 -4.04 -10.34
N CYS A 130 52.81 -3.38 -10.82
CA CYS A 130 52.36 -3.45 -12.21
C CYS A 130 52.74 -2.17 -12.98
N LYS A 131 53.35 -2.30 -14.18
CA LYS A 131 53.72 -1.14 -15.05
C LYS A 131 52.47 -0.49 -15.70
N ASN A 132 51.47 -1.28 -16.04
CA ASN A 132 50.19 -0.80 -16.57
C ASN A 132 49.13 -0.72 -15.47
N GLY A 133 49.53 -0.27 -14.28
CA GLY A 133 48.68 -0.28 -13.11
C GLY A 133 47.43 0.58 -13.23
N GLN A 134 47.49 1.66 -14.00
CA GLN A 134 46.35 2.56 -14.21
C GLN A 134 45.22 1.85 -14.98
N ASP A 135 45.55 1.24 -16.12
CA ASP A 135 44.57 0.51 -16.95
C ASP A 135 43.99 -0.69 -16.20
N PHE A 136 44.85 -1.40 -15.42
CA PHE A 136 44.41 -2.50 -14.58
C PHE A 136 43.36 -2.09 -13.54
N ILE A 137 43.59 -0.94 -12.88
CA ILE A 137 42.66 -0.44 -11.83
C ILE A 137 41.36 0.04 -12.44
N GLU A 138 41.43 0.79 -13.54
CA GLU A 138 40.25 1.28 -14.22
C GLU A 138 39.34 0.15 -14.69
N GLU A 139 39.93 -0.89 -15.28
CA GLU A 139 39.18 -2.05 -15.72
C GLU A 139 38.65 -2.88 -14.54
N ALA A 140 39.42 -3.01 -13.45
CA ALA A 140 38.97 -3.71 -12.24
C ALA A 140 37.77 -3.02 -11.60
N ASN A 141 37.82 -1.72 -11.44
CA ASN A 141 36.72 -0.94 -10.87
C ASN A 141 35.47 -1.01 -11.77
N LYS A 142 35.64 -0.89 -13.10
CA LYS A 142 34.55 -1.02 -14.06
C LYS A 142 33.87 -2.39 -14.04
N ILE A 143 34.65 -3.49 -13.96
CA ILE A 143 34.10 -4.84 -13.86
C ILE A 143 33.37 -5.00 -12.52
N TYR A 144 33.94 -4.50 -11.43
CA TYR A 144 33.34 -4.60 -10.10
C TYR A 144 32.02 -3.81 -10.00
N GLU A 145 31.97 -2.57 -10.49
CA GLU A 145 30.75 -1.77 -10.56
C GLU A 145 29.65 -2.48 -11.36
N ARG A 146 30.04 -3.08 -12.50
CA ARG A 146 29.09 -3.88 -13.31
C ARG A 146 28.55 -5.08 -12.55
N GLU A 147 29.40 -5.80 -11.82
CA GLU A 147 28.96 -6.95 -11.00
C GLU A 147 28.05 -6.52 -9.84
N LEU A 148 28.34 -5.40 -9.19
CA LEU A 148 27.46 -4.82 -8.17
C LEU A 148 26.08 -4.47 -8.74
N PHE A 149 26.06 -3.86 -9.93
CA PHE A 149 24.82 -3.56 -10.63
C PHE A 149 24.01 -4.82 -10.96
N LEU A 150 24.67 -5.87 -11.51
CA LEU A 150 24.02 -7.13 -11.84
C LEU A 150 23.49 -7.85 -10.59
N ARG A 151 24.19 -7.77 -9.46
CA ARG A 151 23.70 -8.30 -8.16
C ARG A 151 22.46 -7.55 -7.68
N ALA A 152 22.50 -6.24 -7.72
CA ALA A 152 21.35 -5.41 -7.35
C ALA A 152 20.12 -5.74 -8.21
N MET A 153 20.29 -5.88 -9.53
CA MET A 153 19.23 -6.29 -10.44
C MET A 153 18.67 -7.68 -10.13
N ARG A 154 19.53 -8.67 -9.89
CA ARG A 154 19.10 -10.04 -9.53
C ARG A 154 18.27 -10.03 -8.24
N ASN A 155 18.77 -9.37 -7.21
CA ASN A 155 18.05 -9.26 -5.93
C ASN A 155 16.69 -8.58 -6.09
N GLN A 156 16.62 -7.57 -6.92
CA GLN A 156 15.36 -6.90 -7.21
C GLN A 156 14.40 -7.79 -7.99
N MET A 157 14.85 -8.50 -9.02
CA MET A 157 14.02 -9.46 -9.74
C MET A 157 13.48 -10.55 -8.81
N LYS A 158 14.30 -11.02 -7.86
CA LYS A 158 13.88 -11.98 -6.83
C LYS A 158 12.77 -11.41 -5.94
N GLN A 159 12.92 -10.14 -5.50
CA GLN A 159 11.88 -9.47 -4.72
C GLN A 159 10.58 -9.26 -5.51
N LEU A 160 10.69 -8.82 -6.77
CA LEU A 160 9.52 -8.65 -7.65
C LEU A 160 8.78 -9.98 -7.88
N ARG A 161 9.50 -11.06 -8.17
CA ARG A 161 8.91 -12.41 -8.28
C ARG A 161 8.16 -12.80 -7.02
N LYS A 162 8.77 -12.60 -5.84
CA LYS A 162 8.13 -12.89 -4.55
C LYS A 162 6.83 -12.10 -4.36
N ILE A 163 6.85 -10.80 -4.67
CA ILE A 163 5.66 -9.94 -4.56
C ILE A 163 4.56 -10.42 -5.50
N VAL A 164 4.89 -10.69 -6.77
CA VAL A 164 3.93 -11.23 -7.75
C VAL A 164 3.38 -12.57 -7.26
N GLY A 165 4.23 -13.47 -6.78
CA GLY A 165 3.81 -14.76 -6.22
C GLY A 165 2.84 -14.59 -5.06
N GLU A 166 3.13 -13.72 -4.11
CA GLU A 166 2.25 -13.42 -2.97
C GLU A 166 0.91 -12.82 -3.41
N GLN A 167 0.88 -11.99 -4.46
CA GLN A 167 -0.38 -11.45 -5.00
C GLN A 167 -1.25 -12.57 -5.63
N TYR A 168 -0.65 -13.50 -6.38
CA TYR A 168 -1.37 -14.66 -6.91
C TYR A 168 -1.94 -15.54 -5.79
N ILE A 169 -1.15 -15.80 -4.74
CA ILE A 169 -1.60 -16.58 -3.57
C ILE A 169 -2.76 -15.86 -2.87
N ARG A 170 -2.67 -14.55 -2.66
CA ARG A 170 -3.75 -13.76 -2.06
C ARG A 170 -5.01 -13.76 -2.92
N ALA A 171 -4.89 -13.56 -4.23
CA ALA A 171 -6.02 -13.62 -5.14
C ALA A 171 -6.69 -15.00 -5.10
N GLY A 172 -5.90 -16.08 -5.08
CA GLY A 172 -6.40 -17.45 -4.91
C GLY A 172 -7.14 -17.65 -3.58
N ASN A 173 -6.58 -17.18 -2.47
CA ASN A 173 -7.20 -17.27 -1.15
C ASN A 173 -8.50 -16.46 -1.08
N THR A 174 -8.51 -15.22 -1.61
CA THR A 174 -9.72 -14.38 -1.67
C THR A 174 -10.83 -15.06 -2.45
N LEU A 175 -10.51 -15.70 -3.60
CA LEU A 175 -11.47 -16.50 -4.34
C LEU A 175 -11.95 -17.69 -3.51
N GLY A 176 -11.05 -18.38 -2.82
CA GLY A 176 -11.38 -19.51 -1.94
C GLY A 176 -12.31 -19.10 -0.81
N ASP A 177 -12.03 -17.99 -0.15
CA ASP A 177 -12.83 -17.48 0.97
C ASP A 177 -14.22 -17.03 0.52
N PHE A 178 -14.30 -16.38 -0.66
CA PHE A 178 -15.58 -15.95 -1.23
C PHE A 178 -16.52 -17.11 -1.55
N PHE A 179 -15.97 -18.25 -1.98
CA PHE A 179 -16.78 -19.40 -2.44
C PHE A 179 -16.80 -20.57 -1.46
N GLN A 180 -15.91 -20.60 -0.47
CA GLN A 180 -15.98 -21.67 0.54
C GLN A 180 -17.23 -21.59 1.42
N GLY A 181 -18.16 -20.63 1.18
CA GLY A 181 -19.51 -20.61 1.72
C GLY A 181 -19.77 -21.27 3.10
N LYS A 182 -18.77 -21.92 3.61
CA LYS A 182 -18.62 -22.23 5.00
C LYS A 182 -18.26 -20.91 5.67
N VAL A 183 -19.31 -20.17 6.03
CA VAL A 183 -19.27 -19.45 7.26
C VAL A 183 -18.34 -20.26 8.16
N SER A 184 -17.10 -19.83 8.31
CA SER A 184 -16.31 -20.27 9.45
C SER A 184 -17.07 -19.66 10.62
N LEU A 185 -18.03 -20.42 11.16
CA LEU A 185 -18.80 -20.06 12.33
C LEU A 185 -17.79 -20.08 13.49
N THR A 186 -16.96 -19.06 13.55
CA THR A 186 -16.30 -18.71 14.80
C THR A 186 -17.39 -18.53 15.84
N ALA A 187 -17.13 -18.81 17.08
CA ALA A 187 -18.12 -18.70 18.15
C ALA A 187 -18.84 -17.32 18.13
N ASP A 188 -18.11 -16.27 17.71
CA ASP A 188 -18.64 -14.91 17.59
C ASP A 188 -19.62 -14.76 16.42
N ASN A 189 -19.35 -15.37 15.28
CA ASN A 189 -20.26 -15.35 14.13
C ASN A 189 -21.55 -16.13 14.43
N LYS A 190 -21.49 -17.20 15.24
CA LYS A 190 -22.68 -17.96 15.64
C LYS A 190 -23.61 -17.11 16.50
N LYS A 191 -23.07 -16.40 17.49
CA LYS A 191 -23.87 -15.49 18.34
C LYS A 191 -24.47 -14.34 17.50
N LEU A 192 -23.70 -13.79 16.59
CA LEU A 192 -24.16 -12.72 15.70
C LEU A 192 -25.25 -13.24 14.74
N TYR A 193 -25.08 -14.44 14.17
CA TYR A 193 -26.09 -15.10 13.33
C TYR A 193 -27.42 -15.22 14.05
N GLU A 194 -27.42 -15.75 15.29
CA GLU A 194 -28.63 -15.89 16.10
C GLU A 194 -29.26 -14.52 16.41
N LYS A 195 -28.47 -13.51 16.73
CA LYS A 195 -28.95 -12.16 17.04
C LYS A 195 -29.60 -11.51 15.80
N ILE A 196 -28.98 -11.63 14.62
CA ILE A 196 -29.54 -11.12 13.37
C ILE A 196 -30.83 -11.87 13.02
N THR A 197 -30.84 -13.19 13.10
CA THR A 197 -32.04 -14.00 12.79
C THR A 197 -33.22 -13.63 13.69
N LYS A 198 -32.99 -13.49 15.00
CA LYS A 198 -34.03 -13.06 15.96
C LYS A 198 -34.53 -11.65 15.72
N GLY A 199 -33.64 -10.75 15.38
CA GLY A 199 -33.99 -9.36 15.07
C GLY A 199 -34.81 -9.23 13.80
N PHE A 200 -34.41 -9.91 12.72
CA PHE A 200 -35.15 -9.88 11.45
C PHE A 200 -36.49 -10.63 11.56
N ALA A 201 -36.61 -11.65 12.40
CA ALA A 201 -37.90 -12.32 12.64
C ALA A 201 -38.97 -11.36 13.16
N LYS A 202 -38.58 -10.36 13.98
CA LYS A 202 -39.48 -9.32 14.52
C LYS A 202 -39.75 -8.18 13.53
N SER A 203 -39.03 -8.13 12.43
CA SER A 203 -39.15 -7.08 11.42
C SER A 203 -40.16 -7.40 10.33
N GLN A 204 -40.40 -6.45 9.42
CA GLN A 204 -41.21 -6.63 8.22
C GLN A 204 -40.48 -7.38 7.08
N LEU A 205 -39.31 -7.96 7.39
CA LEU A 205 -38.50 -8.73 6.47
C LEU A 205 -38.53 -10.22 6.82
N ARG A 206 -38.42 -11.07 5.80
CA ARG A 206 -38.20 -12.50 5.98
C ARG A 206 -36.77 -12.80 5.55
N LEU A 207 -35.97 -13.22 6.50
CA LEU A 207 -34.57 -13.63 6.30
C LEU A 207 -34.54 -15.16 6.12
N LYS A 208 -33.85 -15.65 5.10
CA LYS A 208 -33.64 -17.07 4.83
C LYS A 208 -32.25 -17.51 5.25
N GLU A 209 -31.22 -16.75 4.82
CA GLU A 209 -29.82 -17.09 5.02
C GLU A 209 -28.97 -15.84 5.28
N ILE A 210 -27.83 -16.03 5.96
CA ILE A 210 -26.85 -14.99 6.28
C ILE A 210 -25.48 -15.52 5.92
N TYR A 211 -24.72 -14.71 5.19
CA TYR A 211 -23.33 -14.98 4.84
C TYR A 211 -22.45 -13.87 5.37
N PHE A 212 -21.38 -14.24 6.06
CA PHE A 212 -20.37 -13.31 6.54
C PHE A 212 -19.13 -13.43 5.66
N TYR A 213 -18.65 -12.30 5.22
CA TYR A 213 -17.44 -12.21 4.42
C TYR A 213 -16.48 -11.21 5.06
N ASP A 214 -15.36 -11.71 5.59
CA ASP A 214 -14.32 -10.86 6.14
C ASP A 214 -13.47 -10.32 4.98
N ASN A 215 -13.79 -9.11 4.53
CA ASN A 215 -13.03 -8.42 3.51
C ASN A 215 -11.83 -7.74 4.18
N PRO A 216 -10.57 -8.05 3.77
CA PRO A 216 -9.38 -7.45 4.38
C PRO A 216 -9.34 -5.92 4.29
N GLU A 217 -10.03 -5.35 3.30
CA GLU A 217 -10.01 -3.91 3.02
C GLU A 217 -11.25 -3.17 3.54
N LYS A 218 -12.40 -3.84 3.55
CA LYS A 218 -13.70 -3.24 3.84
C LYS A 218 -14.31 -3.70 5.17
N GLY A 219 -13.55 -4.51 5.92
CA GLY A 219 -14.06 -5.12 7.15
C GLY A 219 -15.10 -6.22 6.91
N LYS A 220 -15.84 -6.58 7.94
CA LYS A 220 -16.82 -7.67 7.89
C LYS A 220 -18.05 -7.26 7.07
N GLN A 221 -18.18 -7.80 5.87
CA GLN A 221 -19.38 -7.66 5.05
C GLN A 221 -20.41 -8.72 5.39
N ILE A 222 -21.68 -8.37 5.34
CA ILE A 222 -22.79 -9.25 5.67
C ILE A 222 -23.75 -9.30 4.48
N TYR A 223 -23.95 -10.48 3.93
CA TYR A 223 -24.91 -10.70 2.86
C TYR A 223 -26.13 -11.40 3.42
N LEU A 224 -27.30 -10.84 3.19
CA LEU A 224 -28.57 -11.33 3.68
C LEU A 224 -29.43 -11.79 2.52
N TYR A 225 -29.85 -13.07 2.52
CA TYR A 225 -30.84 -13.59 1.60
C TYR A 225 -32.22 -13.37 2.19
N LEU A 226 -32.89 -12.31 1.75
CA LEU A 226 -34.11 -11.83 2.38
C LEU A 226 -35.13 -11.29 1.38
N LYS A 227 -36.39 -11.17 1.83
CA LYS A 227 -37.49 -10.54 1.12
C LYS A 227 -38.38 -9.74 2.07
N LYS A 228 -39.20 -8.82 1.55
CA LYS A 228 -40.21 -8.12 2.35
C LYS A 228 -41.42 -9.00 2.63
N LYS A 229 -42.06 -8.79 3.77
CA LYS A 229 -43.42 -9.28 4.05
C LYS A 229 -44.43 -8.42 3.32
N LYS A 230 -45.61 -8.94 2.98
CA LYS A 230 -46.69 -8.17 2.30
C LYS A 230 -47.03 -6.91 3.11
N GLY A 231 -47.12 -5.76 2.46
CA GLY A 231 -47.75 -4.58 3.02
C GLY A 231 -46.94 -3.27 2.99
N ARG A 232 -45.63 -3.23 3.21
CA ARG A 232 -44.87 -1.99 3.24
C ARG A 232 -43.65 -2.04 2.33
N GLU A 233 -43.31 -0.89 1.77
CA GLU A 233 -42.03 -0.73 1.08
C GLU A 233 -40.92 -0.52 2.10
N ILE A 234 -39.84 -1.29 1.96
CA ILE A 234 -38.67 -1.24 2.84
C ILE A 234 -37.44 -1.03 1.95
N SER A 235 -36.69 0.01 2.26
CA SER A 235 -35.43 0.28 1.58
C SER A 235 -34.28 -0.55 2.17
N THR A 236 -33.24 -0.77 1.36
CA THR A 236 -32.00 -1.41 1.84
C THR A 236 -31.33 -0.59 2.94
N ARG A 237 -31.52 0.74 2.96
CA ARG A 237 -31.04 1.60 4.07
C ARG A 237 -31.75 1.29 5.38
N GLN A 238 -33.07 1.06 5.36
CA GLN A 238 -33.81 0.67 6.57
C GLN A 238 -33.37 -0.71 7.08
N ALA A 239 -33.08 -1.64 6.17
CA ALA A 239 -32.50 -2.93 6.55
C ALA A 239 -31.08 -2.78 7.13
N ALA A 240 -30.26 -1.87 6.62
CA ALA A 240 -28.96 -1.56 7.16
C ALA A 240 -29.03 -0.97 8.58
N VAL A 241 -29.96 -0.07 8.86
CA VAL A 241 -30.22 0.47 10.20
C VAL A 241 -30.61 -0.65 11.18
N LEU A 242 -31.49 -1.55 10.74
CA LEU A 242 -31.87 -2.69 11.54
C LEU A 242 -30.67 -3.62 11.82
N LEU A 243 -29.84 -3.88 10.79
CA LEU A 243 -28.63 -4.69 10.91
C LEU A 243 -27.62 -4.02 11.85
N SER A 244 -27.43 -2.70 11.76
CA SER A 244 -26.54 -1.92 12.63
C SER A 244 -26.87 -2.09 14.11
N SER A 245 -28.16 -2.12 14.47
CA SER A 245 -28.57 -2.33 15.86
C SER A 245 -28.20 -3.72 16.40
N MET A 246 -27.93 -4.67 15.52
CA MET A 246 -27.60 -6.05 15.87
C MET A 246 -26.10 -6.29 15.88
N THR A 247 -25.38 -5.66 14.94
CA THR A 247 -23.92 -5.79 14.82
C THR A 247 -23.17 -4.91 15.80
N MET A 248 -23.81 -3.88 16.35
CA MET A 248 -23.17 -2.82 17.14
C MET A 248 -22.20 -1.96 16.31
N GLU A 249 -22.28 -2.07 15.01
CA GLU A 249 -21.51 -1.29 14.04
C GLU A 249 -22.48 -0.64 13.05
N LYS A 250 -22.23 0.59 12.64
CA LYS A 250 -23.02 1.22 11.61
C LYS A 250 -22.76 0.53 10.27
N MET A 251 -23.84 0.00 9.68
CA MET A 251 -23.81 -0.69 8.39
C MET A 251 -24.48 0.13 7.32
N LYS A 252 -23.94 0.08 6.10
CA LYS A 252 -24.54 0.67 4.90
C LYS A 252 -24.75 -0.41 3.83
N PRO A 253 -25.73 -0.24 2.91
CA PRO A 253 -25.88 -1.12 1.78
C PRO A 253 -24.69 -0.99 0.83
N LEU A 254 -24.29 -2.09 0.18
CA LEU A 254 -23.32 -2.01 -0.93
C LEU A 254 -23.88 -1.15 -2.08
N PRO A 255 -23.02 -0.41 -2.83
CA PRO A 255 -23.47 0.57 -3.81
C PRO A 255 -24.24 -0.04 -4.99
N ASP A 256 -23.85 -1.22 -5.46
CA ASP A 256 -24.32 -1.81 -6.71
C ASP A 256 -25.52 -2.75 -6.53
N GLN A 257 -26.47 -2.40 -5.67
CA GLN A 257 -27.65 -3.21 -5.42
C GLN A 257 -28.96 -2.40 -5.48
N LYS A 258 -30.07 -3.11 -5.56
CA LYS A 258 -31.41 -2.47 -5.54
C LYS A 258 -31.60 -1.65 -4.27
N LYS A 259 -32.15 -0.45 -4.41
CA LYS A 259 -32.44 0.45 -3.28
C LYS A 259 -33.63 -0.02 -2.41
N MET A 260 -34.51 -0.87 -2.97
CA MET A 260 -35.71 -1.38 -2.32
C MET A 260 -35.69 -2.90 -2.24
N ILE A 261 -36.16 -3.43 -1.14
CA ILE A 261 -36.25 -4.88 -0.92
C ILE A 261 -37.51 -5.42 -1.60
N GLY A 262 -37.34 -6.45 -2.44
CA GLY A 262 -38.36 -7.05 -3.25
C GLY A 262 -39.29 -8.02 -2.53
N ASN A 263 -40.31 -8.50 -3.26
CA ASN A 263 -41.25 -9.54 -2.78
C ASN A 263 -40.67 -10.96 -2.84
N TYR A 264 -39.60 -11.14 -3.60
CA TYR A 264 -38.88 -12.41 -3.76
C TYR A 264 -37.61 -12.39 -2.95
N TYR A 265 -37.10 -13.57 -2.61
CA TYR A 265 -35.80 -13.70 -1.94
C TYR A 265 -34.70 -13.28 -2.89
N GLU A 266 -33.92 -12.29 -2.47
CA GLU A 266 -32.75 -11.77 -3.18
C GLU A 266 -31.65 -11.54 -2.17
N ILE A 267 -30.40 -11.55 -2.63
CA ILE A 267 -29.22 -11.28 -1.80
C ILE A 267 -28.97 -9.79 -1.74
N TYR A 268 -28.87 -9.25 -0.55
CA TYR A 268 -28.52 -7.87 -0.27
C TYR A 268 -27.26 -7.82 0.57
N GLY A 269 -26.24 -7.10 0.08
CA GLY A 269 -24.96 -6.96 0.76
C GLY A 269 -24.90 -5.68 1.60
N PHE A 270 -24.26 -5.79 2.75
CA PHE A 270 -24.05 -4.70 3.69
C PHE A 270 -22.57 -4.66 4.11
N THR A 271 -22.03 -3.46 4.24
CA THR A 271 -20.64 -3.23 4.68
C THR A 271 -20.65 -2.25 5.85
N PRO A 272 -19.67 -2.33 6.77
CA PRO A 272 -19.52 -1.30 7.79
C PRO A 272 -19.44 0.09 7.18
N GLU A 273 -19.98 1.07 7.88
CA GLU A 273 -19.79 2.47 7.53
C GLU A 273 -18.45 2.97 8.10
N GLU A 274 -17.74 3.77 7.33
CA GLU A 274 -16.51 4.38 7.81
C GLU A 274 -16.79 5.21 9.07
N LYS A 275 -16.02 4.98 10.10
CA LYS A 275 -16.16 5.67 11.39
C LYS A 275 -15.62 7.09 11.30
N PHE A 276 -14.51 7.27 10.57
CA PHE A 276 -13.81 8.54 10.46
C PHE A 276 -13.97 9.17 9.07
N HIS A 277 -13.86 10.47 9.01
CA HIS A 277 -13.63 11.23 7.80
C HIS A 277 -12.50 12.22 8.02
N VAL A 278 -11.83 12.60 6.94
CA VAL A 278 -10.71 13.53 6.97
C VAL A 278 -11.05 14.76 6.13
N ILE A 279 -10.78 15.91 6.67
CA ILE A 279 -10.78 17.19 5.95
C ILE A 279 -9.33 17.66 5.91
N ALA A 280 -8.86 18.07 4.75
CA ALA A 280 -7.48 18.50 4.58
C ALA A 280 -7.42 19.98 4.20
N GLY A 281 -6.34 20.62 4.63
CA GLY A 281 -5.92 21.94 4.20
C GLY A 281 -4.45 21.90 3.78
N ILE A 282 -4.08 22.70 2.81
CA ILE A 282 -2.71 22.75 2.31
C ILE A 282 -2.29 24.18 1.99
N HIS A 283 -1.04 24.50 2.31
CA HIS A 283 -0.36 25.69 1.86
C HIS A 283 0.95 25.31 1.19
N THR A 284 1.19 25.80 -0.02
CA THR A 284 2.42 25.58 -0.76
C THR A 284 3.01 26.89 -1.22
N SER A 285 4.33 27.00 -1.16
CA SER A 285 5.03 28.22 -1.60
C SER A 285 6.36 27.85 -2.23
N PRO A 286 6.62 28.17 -3.52
CA PRO A 286 7.89 27.90 -4.16
C PRO A 286 9.00 28.79 -3.57
N MET A 287 10.25 28.32 -3.58
CA MET A 287 11.40 29.07 -3.09
C MET A 287 11.52 30.44 -3.80
N ILE A 288 11.37 30.47 -5.09
CA ILE A 288 11.40 31.69 -5.91
C ILE A 288 9.98 32.00 -6.36
N ALA A 289 9.52 33.20 -6.08
CA ALA A 289 8.18 33.64 -6.48
C ALA A 289 8.01 33.58 -8.01
N GLY A 290 7.01 32.86 -8.48
CA GLY A 290 6.73 32.67 -9.90
C GLY A 290 7.39 31.44 -10.53
N ASP A 291 8.19 30.68 -9.77
CA ASP A 291 8.76 29.40 -10.18
C ASP A 291 7.84 28.22 -9.77
N GLU A 292 8.14 27.02 -10.23
CA GLU A 292 7.44 25.82 -9.80
C GLU A 292 7.97 25.35 -8.44
N ASN A 293 7.06 24.93 -7.57
CA ASN A 293 7.41 24.30 -6.30
C ASN A 293 7.94 22.89 -6.55
N GLY A 294 9.15 22.56 -6.09
CA GLY A 294 9.79 21.25 -6.21
C GLY A 294 9.12 20.15 -5.38
N ASP A 295 8.38 20.56 -4.35
CA ASP A 295 7.55 19.63 -3.57
C ASP A 295 6.37 19.12 -4.39
N SER A 296 6.02 17.87 -4.19
CA SER A 296 4.77 17.26 -4.65
C SER A 296 4.03 16.64 -3.49
N PHE A 297 2.71 16.64 -3.59
CA PHE A 297 1.86 16.07 -2.55
C PHE A 297 0.66 15.35 -3.14
N SER A 298 0.09 14.46 -2.34
CA SER A 298 -1.20 13.82 -2.60
C SER A 298 -1.97 13.67 -1.30
N MET A 299 -3.30 13.80 -1.40
CA MET A 299 -4.20 13.54 -0.29
C MET A 299 -5.57 13.11 -0.80
N GLY A 300 -6.10 12.01 -0.26
CA GLY A 300 -7.41 11.54 -0.65
C GLY A 300 -7.68 10.10 -0.28
N LYS A 301 -8.85 9.63 -0.67
CA LYS A 301 -9.20 8.22 -0.57
C LYS A 301 -8.62 7.47 -1.76
N VAL A 302 -7.69 6.57 -1.50
CA VAL A 302 -7.14 5.68 -2.51
C VAL A 302 -8.07 4.50 -2.76
N ARG A 303 -8.75 4.05 -1.70
CA ARG A 303 -9.78 3.00 -1.74
C ARG A 303 -10.79 3.19 -0.60
N GLU A 304 -11.89 2.44 -0.63
CA GLU A 304 -12.88 2.49 0.44
C GLU A 304 -12.23 2.11 1.79
N GLY A 305 -12.48 2.92 2.81
CA GLY A 305 -11.91 2.72 4.15
C GLY A 305 -10.45 3.17 4.33
N SER A 306 -9.80 3.70 3.31
CA SER A 306 -8.39 4.14 3.38
C SER A 306 -8.22 5.56 2.86
N PHE A 307 -7.79 6.45 3.71
CA PHE A 307 -7.35 7.80 3.35
C PHE A 307 -5.83 7.85 3.40
N VAL A 308 -5.21 8.40 2.37
CA VAL A 308 -3.75 8.53 2.28
C VAL A 308 -3.38 9.99 2.10
N SER A 309 -2.27 10.38 2.67
CA SER A 309 -1.64 11.68 2.53
C SER A 309 -0.14 11.50 2.39
N MET A 310 0.46 12.19 1.43
CA MET A 310 1.87 12.09 1.11
C MET A 310 2.43 13.47 0.76
N ILE A 311 3.67 13.73 1.21
CA ILE A 311 4.51 14.83 0.74
C ILE A 311 5.81 14.22 0.26
N SER A 312 6.29 14.65 -0.88
CA SER A 312 7.60 14.29 -1.43
C SER A 312 8.30 15.57 -1.85
N ASP A 313 9.49 15.77 -1.34
CA ASP A 313 10.37 16.86 -1.71
C ASP A 313 11.43 16.33 -2.69
N GLY A 314 11.60 17.01 -3.83
CA GLY A 314 12.58 16.70 -4.86
C GLY A 314 13.91 17.41 -4.57
N MET A 315 15.04 16.75 -4.79
CA MET A 315 16.34 17.39 -4.55
C MET A 315 16.58 18.60 -5.45
N GLY A 316 16.73 19.76 -4.82
CA GLY A 316 16.90 21.06 -5.49
C GLY A 316 15.55 21.76 -5.63
N THR A 317 15.45 22.72 -6.55
CA THR A 317 14.26 23.54 -6.75
C THR A 317 13.79 23.54 -8.19
N GLY A 318 12.53 23.90 -8.41
CA GLY A 318 11.96 24.09 -9.75
C GLY A 318 11.53 22.78 -10.44
N GLN A 319 11.47 22.84 -11.78
CA GLN A 319 10.80 21.82 -12.59
C GLN A 319 11.40 20.41 -12.52
N GLU A 320 12.72 20.28 -12.36
CA GLU A 320 13.37 18.97 -12.27
C GLU A 320 13.05 18.29 -10.91
N ALA A 321 13.18 19.04 -9.81
CA ALA A 321 12.83 18.57 -8.49
C ALA A 321 11.35 18.11 -8.43
N LYS A 322 10.45 18.93 -9.02
CA LYS A 322 9.04 18.59 -9.14
C LYS A 322 8.76 17.30 -9.91
N LYS A 323 9.47 17.03 -10.99
CA LYS A 323 9.30 15.78 -11.74
C LYS A 323 9.69 14.56 -10.92
N GLU A 324 10.73 14.66 -10.11
CA GLU A 324 11.22 13.57 -9.27
C GLU A 324 10.26 13.30 -8.11
N SER A 325 9.87 14.33 -7.38
CA SER A 325 8.91 14.24 -6.26
C SER A 325 7.55 13.71 -6.72
N ARG A 326 7.05 14.24 -7.85
CA ARG A 326 5.77 13.81 -8.43
C ARG A 326 5.76 12.35 -8.83
N LYS A 327 6.84 11.85 -9.42
CA LYS A 327 6.96 10.44 -9.82
C LYS A 327 6.83 9.49 -8.62
N ILE A 328 7.40 9.85 -7.47
CA ILE A 328 7.26 9.07 -6.23
C ILE A 328 5.81 9.02 -5.77
N ILE A 329 5.13 10.16 -5.77
CA ILE A 329 3.71 10.25 -5.40
C ILE A 329 2.85 9.39 -6.33
N GLU A 330 3.00 9.56 -7.66
CA GLU A 330 2.23 8.82 -8.67
C GLU A 330 2.41 7.30 -8.53
N VAL A 331 3.65 6.83 -8.35
CA VAL A 331 3.92 5.40 -8.14
C VAL A 331 3.25 4.89 -6.88
N MET A 332 3.31 5.62 -5.78
CA MET A 332 2.66 5.21 -4.54
C MET A 332 1.14 5.17 -4.68
N GLU A 333 0.54 6.15 -5.34
CA GLU A 333 -0.91 6.17 -5.63
C GLU A 333 -1.35 4.97 -6.45
N GLU A 334 -0.61 4.64 -7.53
CA GLU A 334 -0.91 3.50 -8.39
C GLU A 334 -0.81 2.17 -7.63
N LEU A 335 0.25 1.98 -6.84
CA LEU A 335 0.46 0.75 -6.07
C LEU A 335 -0.64 0.55 -5.01
N LEU A 336 -0.94 1.60 -4.25
CA LEU A 336 -1.99 1.58 -3.23
C LEU A 336 -3.39 1.44 -3.85
N GLY A 337 -3.64 2.11 -4.99
CA GLY A 337 -4.87 2.01 -5.76
C GLY A 337 -5.09 0.62 -6.35
N ALA A 338 -4.02 -0.08 -6.71
CA ALA A 338 -4.06 -1.48 -7.14
C ALA A 338 -4.32 -2.47 -5.99
N GLY A 339 -4.45 -1.98 -4.73
CA GLY A 339 -4.70 -2.82 -3.56
C GLY A 339 -3.43 -3.44 -2.95
N ILE A 340 -2.25 -3.00 -3.38
CA ILE A 340 -0.98 -3.39 -2.75
C ILE A 340 -0.92 -2.70 -1.40
N ASN A 341 -0.55 -3.44 -0.34
CA ASN A 341 -0.47 -2.85 0.99
C ASN A 341 0.72 -1.89 1.11
N GLU A 342 0.68 -1.01 2.13
CA GLU A 342 1.67 0.04 2.36
C GLU A 342 3.11 -0.50 2.42
N SER A 343 3.33 -1.60 3.16
CA SER A 343 4.67 -2.18 3.32
C SER A 343 5.26 -2.70 2.00
N GLN A 344 4.43 -3.31 1.17
CA GLN A 344 4.84 -3.81 -0.15
C GLN A 344 5.03 -2.66 -1.14
N SER A 345 4.16 -1.64 -1.10
CA SER A 345 4.28 -0.45 -1.94
C SER A 345 5.60 0.29 -1.69
N ILE A 346 5.98 0.43 -0.41
CA ILE A 346 7.26 1.03 -0.02
C ILE A 346 8.45 0.22 -0.53
N GLN A 347 8.40 -1.12 -0.40
CA GLN A 347 9.48 -1.99 -0.89
C GLN A 347 9.63 -1.88 -2.41
N LEU A 348 8.52 -1.81 -3.16
CA LEU A 348 8.54 -1.60 -4.60
C LEU A 348 9.11 -0.23 -4.97
N LEU A 349 8.63 0.83 -4.32
CA LEU A 349 9.16 2.18 -4.51
C LEU A 349 10.66 2.23 -4.28
N ARG A 350 11.13 1.68 -3.15
CA ARG A 350 12.56 1.54 -2.84
C ARG A 350 13.33 0.85 -3.97
N SER A 351 12.80 -0.27 -4.46
CA SER A 351 13.42 -1.01 -5.56
C SER A 351 13.53 -0.17 -6.83
N MET A 352 12.51 0.63 -7.12
CA MET A 352 12.52 1.54 -8.27
C MET A 352 13.52 2.69 -8.10
N MET A 353 13.65 3.24 -6.88
CA MET A 353 14.64 4.28 -6.57
C MET A 353 16.08 3.77 -6.75
N ILE A 354 16.37 2.53 -6.35
CA ILE A 354 17.69 1.89 -6.50
C ILE A 354 18.08 1.72 -7.98
N LEU A 355 17.13 1.51 -8.88
CA LEU A 355 17.41 1.28 -10.30
C LEU A 355 17.63 2.54 -11.14
N GLN A 356 17.63 3.71 -10.56
CA GLN A 356 17.95 4.95 -11.29
C GLN A 356 19.42 5.36 -11.05
N PRO A 357 20.39 4.73 -11.72
CA PRO A 357 21.82 4.91 -11.43
C PRO A 357 22.39 6.25 -11.87
N GLU A 358 21.67 7.02 -12.69
CA GLU A 358 22.21 8.21 -13.34
C GLU A 358 22.09 9.49 -12.50
N LYS A 359 21.38 9.46 -11.37
CA LYS A 359 21.22 10.66 -10.54
C LYS A 359 21.36 10.30 -9.07
N GLU A 360 22.36 10.82 -8.42
CA GLU A 360 22.49 10.86 -6.93
C GLU A 360 21.35 11.66 -6.26
N LYS A 361 20.28 11.93 -6.98
CA LYS A 361 19.15 12.74 -6.54
C LYS A 361 17.98 11.85 -6.19
N TYR A 362 17.69 11.76 -4.90
CA TYR A 362 16.56 10.99 -4.37
C TYR A 362 15.61 11.96 -3.68
N ALA A 363 14.35 11.99 -4.12
CA ALA A 363 13.34 12.74 -3.41
C ALA A 363 12.96 12.05 -2.08
N THR A 364 12.51 12.85 -1.13
CA THR A 364 12.01 12.37 0.18
C THR A 364 10.61 11.78 0.05
N LEU A 365 10.13 11.11 1.09
CA LEU A 365 8.72 10.73 1.21
C LEU A 365 8.26 10.76 2.66
N ASP A 366 7.28 11.61 2.93
CA ASP A 366 6.47 11.58 4.15
C ASP A 366 5.12 10.95 3.83
N PHE A 367 4.79 9.87 4.50
CA PHE A 367 3.58 9.08 4.24
C PHE A 367 2.75 8.91 5.49
N PHE A 368 1.46 9.19 5.34
CA PHE A 368 0.44 8.89 6.32
C PHE A 368 -0.76 8.20 5.68
N GLN A 369 -1.23 7.12 6.29
CA GLN A 369 -2.46 6.43 5.91
C GLN A 369 -3.35 6.28 7.13
N LEU A 370 -4.65 6.59 6.97
CA LEU A 370 -5.66 6.36 8.01
C LEU A 370 -6.63 5.26 7.57
N ASP A 371 -6.73 4.22 8.37
CA ASP A 371 -7.85 3.27 8.31
C ASP A 371 -9.11 3.95 8.86
N LEU A 372 -10.05 4.26 7.97
CA LEU A 372 -11.26 4.99 8.30
C LEU A 372 -12.29 4.16 9.10
N PHE A 373 -12.14 2.83 9.16
CA PHE A 373 -12.96 1.95 9.99
C PHE A 373 -12.39 1.84 11.40
N ALA A 374 -11.11 1.51 11.49
CA ALA A 374 -10.45 1.28 12.77
C ALA A 374 -9.88 2.54 13.40
N GLY A 375 -9.66 3.62 12.64
CA GLY A 375 -8.99 4.84 13.12
C GLY A 375 -7.52 4.59 13.46
N ILE A 376 -6.84 3.72 12.73
CA ILE A 376 -5.41 3.47 12.90
C ILE A 376 -4.66 4.28 11.85
N GLY A 377 -3.85 5.22 12.32
CA GLY A 377 -2.89 5.96 11.50
C GLY A 377 -1.60 5.18 11.35
N THR A 378 -1.14 5.00 10.12
CA THR A 378 0.13 4.36 9.76
C THR A 378 1.05 5.41 9.16
N PHE A 379 2.25 5.54 9.71
CA PHE A 379 3.25 6.52 9.30
C PHE A 379 4.51 5.81 8.85
N PHE A 380 5.15 6.30 7.81
CA PHE A 380 6.54 6.02 7.51
C PHE A 380 7.19 7.20 6.81
N LYS A 381 8.53 7.29 6.92
CA LYS A 381 9.30 8.43 6.45
C LYS A 381 10.59 8.00 5.76
N ILE A 382 10.87 8.62 4.63
CA ILE A 382 12.14 8.52 3.90
C ILE A 382 12.70 9.92 3.77
N GLY A 383 13.71 10.25 4.57
CA GLY A 383 14.33 11.57 4.55
C GLY A 383 13.42 12.74 4.97
N ALA A 384 12.24 12.46 5.52
CA ALA A 384 11.21 13.48 5.79
C ALA A 384 11.18 13.90 7.27
N CYS A 385 10.63 15.09 7.51
CA CYS A 385 10.53 15.73 8.82
C CYS A 385 9.53 15.06 9.77
N PRO A 386 9.64 15.25 11.11
CA PRO A 386 8.63 14.83 12.06
C PRO A 386 7.27 15.48 11.78
N CYS A 387 6.18 14.79 12.14
CA CYS A 387 4.82 15.35 12.11
C CYS A 387 4.41 15.89 13.49
N LEU A 388 3.45 16.82 13.50
CA LEU A 388 2.83 17.32 14.72
C LEU A 388 1.39 16.82 14.81
N LEU A 389 1.02 16.24 15.93
CA LEU A 389 -0.34 15.81 16.22
C LEU A 389 -0.92 16.64 17.36
N LYS A 390 -1.86 17.53 17.05
CA LYS A 390 -2.65 18.23 18.06
C LYS A 390 -3.85 17.35 18.44
N ARG A 391 -3.96 17.06 19.71
CA ARG A 391 -5.10 16.37 20.32
C ARG A 391 -5.63 17.20 21.47
N LYS A 392 -6.80 17.76 21.32
CA LYS A 392 -7.37 18.75 22.28
C LYS A 392 -6.40 19.93 22.50
N ASN A 393 -5.93 20.11 23.72
CA ASN A 393 -5.03 21.20 24.10
C ASN A 393 -3.55 20.78 24.16
N ASP A 394 -3.21 19.61 23.67
CA ASP A 394 -1.83 19.12 23.66
C ASP A 394 -1.32 18.86 22.25
N VAL A 395 -0.02 19.01 22.05
CA VAL A 395 0.63 18.77 20.77
C VAL A 395 1.78 17.79 20.98
N GLU A 396 1.66 16.65 20.31
CA GLU A 396 2.66 15.59 20.32
C GLU A 396 3.49 15.67 19.03
N ILE A 397 4.80 15.53 19.17
CA ILE A 397 5.71 15.38 18.04
C ILE A 397 5.80 13.91 17.70
N ILE A 398 5.30 13.53 16.52
CA ILE A 398 5.43 12.17 15.99
C ILE A 398 6.76 12.06 15.27
N GLN A 399 7.74 11.54 16.00
CA GLN A 399 9.05 11.23 15.45
C GLN A 399 9.07 9.77 15.03
N VAL A 400 9.14 9.52 13.73
CA VAL A 400 9.33 8.20 13.16
C VAL A 400 10.79 8.10 12.75
N ASP A 401 11.42 6.97 13.06
CA ASP A 401 12.78 6.74 12.60
C ASP A 401 12.80 6.87 11.07
N THR A 402 13.41 7.95 10.60
CA THR A 402 13.54 8.19 9.18
C THR A 402 14.77 7.47 8.64
N ILE A 403 14.63 6.83 7.50
CA ILE A 403 15.76 6.26 6.79
C ILE A 403 16.29 7.34 5.85
N PRO A 404 17.53 7.81 6.02
CA PRO A 404 18.17 8.65 5.04
C PRO A 404 18.14 7.97 3.65
N VAL A 405 17.85 8.74 2.63
CA VAL A 405 17.65 8.20 1.28
C VAL A 405 18.86 7.39 0.78
N ASN A 406 20.08 7.84 1.11
CA ASN A 406 21.32 7.14 0.78
C ASN A 406 21.50 5.79 1.50
N LEU A 407 20.82 5.56 2.62
CA LEU A 407 20.84 4.30 3.37
C LEU A 407 19.72 3.35 3.00
N LEU A 408 18.76 3.76 2.16
CA LEU A 408 17.69 2.90 1.67
C LEU A 408 18.20 1.61 1.02
N LEU A 409 19.37 1.69 0.37
CA LEU A 409 20.02 0.54 -0.28
C LEU A 409 20.39 -0.59 0.69
N HIS A 410 20.73 -0.25 1.92
CA HIS A 410 21.31 -1.16 2.92
C HIS A 410 20.32 -1.60 4.01
N THR A 411 19.09 -1.10 4.01
CA THR A 411 18.12 -1.34 5.08
C THR A 411 17.12 -2.41 4.65
N GLU A 412 17.07 -3.53 5.35
CA GLU A 412 16.11 -4.61 5.04
C GLU A 412 14.66 -4.27 5.42
N LYS A 413 14.47 -3.46 6.44
CA LYS A 413 13.13 -3.10 6.96
C LYS A 413 12.98 -1.60 7.08
N ILE A 414 11.89 -1.06 6.53
CA ILE A 414 11.49 0.34 6.73
C ILE A 414 10.67 0.42 8.01
N PRO A 415 11.02 1.31 8.96
CA PRO A 415 10.25 1.50 10.18
C PRO A 415 8.84 1.99 9.85
N ILE A 416 7.84 1.30 10.36
CA ILE A 416 6.43 1.69 10.24
C ILE A 416 5.92 1.95 11.65
N TYR A 417 5.44 3.17 11.88
CA TYR A 417 4.83 3.56 13.14
C TYR A 417 3.31 3.55 13.01
N ARG A 418 2.61 2.98 13.99
CA ARG A 418 1.15 2.94 14.03
C ARG A 418 0.62 3.59 15.30
N LYS A 419 -0.38 4.45 15.12
CA LYS A 419 -1.02 5.18 16.21
C LYS A 419 -2.54 5.16 16.08
N LYS A 420 -3.22 5.00 17.20
CA LYS A 420 -4.67 5.17 17.26
C LYS A 420 -5.01 6.65 17.16
N MET A 421 -5.75 7.01 16.13
CA MET A 421 -6.29 8.36 15.93
C MET A 421 -7.66 8.48 16.61
N GLU A 422 -7.97 9.68 17.06
CA GLU A 422 -9.22 10.02 17.72
C GLU A 422 -9.96 11.11 16.93
N SER A 423 -11.24 11.30 17.24
CA SER A 423 -11.99 12.43 16.71
C SER A 423 -11.41 13.76 17.19
N GLU A 424 -11.37 14.77 16.32
CA GLU A 424 -10.79 16.08 16.53
C GLU A 424 -9.24 16.11 16.55
N ASP A 425 -8.58 15.01 16.18
CA ASP A 425 -7.14 15.03 15.95
C ASP A 425 -6.80 15.89 14.72
N ILE A 426 -5.79 16.74 14.88
CA ILE A 426 -5.22 17.54 13.79
C ILE A 426 -3.78 17.08 13.57
N LEU A 427 -3.50 16.50 12.42
CA LEU A 427 -2.17 16.08 12.00
C LEU A 427 -1.59 17.12 11.05
N VAL A 428 -0.37 17.58 11.34
CA VAL A 428 0.40 18.50 10.49
C VAL A 428 1.62 17.78 9.95
N MET A 429 1.77 17.79 8.65
CA MET A 429 2.91 17.29 7.89
C MET A 429 3.59 18.48 7.21
N LEU A 430 4.92 18.51 7.24
CA LEU A 430 5.74 19.62 6.75
C LEU A 430 6.85 19.10 5.83
N SER A 431 7.12 19.81 4.72
CA SER A 431 8.39 19.64 4.01
C SER A 431 9.53 20.29 4.82
N ASP A 432 10.76 19.99 4.46
CA ASP A 432 11.94 20.51 5.20
C ASP A 432 12.07 22.02 5.08
N GLY A 433 11.76 22.62 3.93
CA GLY A 433 11.75 24.09 3.79
C GLY A 433 10.72 24.75 4.71
N ALA A 434 9.55 24.13 4.91
CA ALA A 434 8.58 24.62 5.89
C ALA A 434 9.06 24.39 7.33
N PHE A 435 9.73 23.28 7.58
CA PHE A 435 10.28 22.95 8.90
C PHE A 435 11.40 23.90 9.31
N ASP A 436 12.36 24.13 8.43
CA ASP A 436 13.50 25.02 8.66
C ASP A 436 13.09 26.49 8.83
N GLY A 437 11.93 26.84 8.25
CA GLY A 437 11.35 28.17 8.40
C GLY A 437 10.97 28.57 9.84
N PHE A 438 10.80 27.60 10.74
CA PHE A 438 10.52 27.88 12.16
C PHE A 438 11.77 28.17 13.02
N SER A 439 12.97 28.29 12.45
CA SER A 439 14.25 28.51 13.14
C SER A 439 14.81 27.30 13.94
N GLN A 440 15.92 27.50 14.68
CA GLN A 440 16.63 26.42 15.39
C GLN A 440 15.79 25.59 16.38
N ASN A 441 14.64 26.12 16.85
CA ASN A 441 13.66 25.40 17.69
C ASN A 441 12.34 25.13 16.95
N GLY A 442 12.40 24.90 15.65
CA GLY A 442 11.27 24.91 14.73
C GLY A 442 10.07 24.07 15.15
N LEU A 443 10.31 22.82 15.59
CA LEU A 443 9.23 21.94 16.05
C LEU A 443 8.54 22.44 17.30
N GLU A 444 9.29 22.94 18.28
CA GLU A 444 8.72 23.45 19.54
C GLU A 444 7.92 24.74 19.30
N MET A 445 8.37 25.59 18.39
CA MET A 445 7.64 26.81 18.01
C MET A 445 6.36 26.48 17.25
N ALA A 446 6.41 25.58 16.26
CA ALA A 446 5.23 25.12 15.54
C ALA A 446 4.24 24.41 16.48
N ALA A 447 4.73 23.57 17.40
CA ALA A 447 3.89 22.90 18.40
C ALA A 447 3.24 23.92 19.36
N ARG A 448 3.97 24.94 19.81
CA ARG A 448 3.42 26.00 20.65
C ARG A 448 2.34 26.78 19.90
N TYR A 449 2.61 27.18 18.68
CA TYR A 449 1.66 27.91 17.85
C TYR A 449 0.38 27.07 17.61
N LEU A 450 0.52 25.80 17.27
CA LEU A 450 -0.62 24.89 17.15
C LEU A 450 -1.40 24.75 18.47
N LYS A 451 -0.72 24.73 19.61
CA LYS A 451 -1.36 24.62 20.93
C LYS A 451 -2.22 25.83 21.23
N GLU A 452 -1.76 27.02 20.87
CA GLU A 452 -2.43 28.33 21.13
C GLU A 452 -3.57 28.61 20.13
N MET A 453 -3.60 27.91 18.98
CA MET A 453 -4.67 28.10 17.99
C MET A 453 -5.99 27.46 18.42
N ASP A 454 -7.05 28.28 18.52
CA ASP A 454 -8.43 27.81 18.70
C ASP A 454 -9.14 27.44 17.40
N VAL A 455 -8.42 27.51 16.27
CA VAL A 455 -8.97 27.26 14.94
C VAL A 455 -9.01 25.76 14.65
N VAL A 456 -10.16 25.26 14.18
CA VAL A 456 -10.40 23.85 13.89
C VAL A 456 -10.33 23.56 12.37
N ARG A 457 -10.31 24.59 11.52
CA ARG A 457 -10.31 24.43 10.06
C ARG A 457 -8.90 24.14 9.55
N PRO A 458 -8.65 22.96 8.95
CA PRO A 458 -7.30 22.60 8.50
C PRO A 458 -6.66 23.60 7.55
N GLN A 459 -7.42 24.19 6.62
CA GLN A 459 -6.88 25.21 5.71
C GLN A 459 -6.41 26.45 6.46
N ALA A 460 -7.19 26.96 7.40
CA ALA A 460 -6.80 28.13 8.18
C ALA A 460 -5.59 27.87 9.10
N ILE A 461 -5.41 26.61 9.54
CA ILE A 461 -4.20 26.21 10.27
C ILE A 461 -2.99 26.20 9.34
N ALA A 462 -3.11 25.65 8.14
CA ALA A 462 -2.03 25.62 7.16
C ALA A 462 -1.56 27.05 6.78
N ASP A 463 -2.53 27.94 6.51
CA ASP A 463 -2.24 29.33 6.16
C ASP A 463 -1.62 30.08 7.35
N GLY A 464 -2.14 29.89 8.57
CA GLY A 464 -1.60 30.54 9.77
C GLY A 464 -0.20 30.06 10.15
N LEU A 465 0.13 28.77 9.93
CA LEU A 465 1.49 28.26 10.11
C LEU A 465 2.46 28.92 9.10
N TYR A 466 2.04 29.07 7.85
CA TYR A 466 2.83 29.77 6.84
C TYR A 466 3.04 31.26 7.20
N GLU A 467 1.99 31.95 7.62
CA GLU A 467 2.11 33.35 8.09
C GLU A 467 3.07 33.48 9.28
N GLN A 468 3.02 32.53 10.22
CA GLN A 468 3.92 32.51 11.38
C GLN A 468 5.38 32.37 10.95
N ILE A 469 5.66 31.52 9.95
CA ILE A 469 7.01 31.38 9.39
C ILE A 469 7.46 32.68 8.74
N THR A 470 6.64 33.25 7.87
CA THR A 470 7.01 34.40 7.03
C THR A 470 7.05 35.75 7.79
N THR A 471 6.37 35.86 8.92
CA THR A 471 6.43 37.08 9.78
C THR A 471 7.66 37.10 10.69
N ASN A 472 8.39 36.01 10.81
CA ASN A 472 9.65 35.99 11.54
C ASN A 472 10.70 36.83 10.80
N LYS A 473 11.24 37.87 11.49
CA LYS A 473 12.24 38.79 10.89
C LYS A 473 13.57 38.13 10.51
N GLU A 474 13.86 36.96 11.05
CA GLU A 474 15.07 36.18 10.78
C GLU A 474 14.82 35.15 9.66
N PHE A 475 13.59 35.07 9.14
CA PHE A 475 13.25 34.11 8.10
C PHE A 475 13.84 34.51 6.76
N GLU A 476 14.69 33.64 6.25
CA GLU A 476 15.18 33.67 4.87
C GLU A 476 14.69 32.42 4.16
N LYS A 477 13.90 32.59 3.13
CA LYS A 477 13.36 31.46 2.37
C LYS A 477 14.48 30.77 1.60
N ARG A 478 14.80 29.55 1.98
CA ARG A 478 15.93 28.77 1.43
C ARG A 478 15.50 27.58 0.58
N ASP A 479 14.22 27.19 0.67
CA ASP A 479 13.69 26.03 -0.05
C ASP A 479 12.19 26.19 -0.34
N ASP A 480 11.66 25.26 -1.11
CA ASP A 480 10.26 25.09 -1.38
C ASP A 480 9.51 24.69 -0.10
N MET A 481 8.30 25.14 0.08
CA MET A 481 7.55 24.94 1.31
C MET A 481 6.20 24.29 1.05
N THR A 482 5.92 23.20 1.77
CA THR A 482 4.62 22.54 1.79
C THR A 482 4.19 22.27 3.22
N ILE A 483 3.01 22.77 3.58
CA ILE A 483 2.34 22.59 4.87
C ILE A 483 1.02 21.91 4.62
N MET A 484 0.87 20.67 5.09
CA MET A 484 -0.36 19.91 4.96
C MET A 484 -0.96 19.64 6.33
N VAL A 485 -2.24 19.94 6.48
CA VAL A 485 -2.98 19.78 7.72
C VAL A 485 -4.19 18.88 7.50
N LEU A 486 -4.30 17.81 8.28
CA LEU A 486 -5.37 16.83 8.21
C LEU A 486 -6.16 16.87 9.51
N GLY A 487 -7.42 17.24 9.44
CA GLY A 487 -8.35 17.11 10.54
C GLY A 487 -9.14 15.81 10.43
N ILE A 488 -9.20 15.07 11.52
CA ILE A 488 -9.82 13.75 11.61
C ILE A 488 -11.04 13.84 12.50
N TRP A 489 -12.22 13.49 12.00
CA TRP A 489 -13.47 13.55 12.76
C TRP A 489 -14.27 12.25 12.64
N ASP A 490 -14.99 11.94 13.70
CA ASP A 490 -16.03 10.91 13.65
C ASP A 490 -17.14 11.31 12.67
N ARG A 491 -17.67 10.36 11.96
CA ARG A 491 -18.82 10.60 11.07
C ARG A 491 -20.16 10.73 11.80
N TYR A 492 -20.17 10.52 13.12
CA TYR A 492 -21.33 10.67 14.05
C TYR A 492 -21.23 9.78 15.27
#